data_b85f567c9706c0b5ad790a94613a6621
#
_entry.id   b85f567c9706c0b5ad790a94613a6621
#
_cell.length_a   1.000
_cell.length_b   1.000
_cell.length_c   1.000
_cell.angle_alpha   90.00
_cell.angle_beta   90.00
_cell.angle_gamma   90.00
#
_symmetry.space_group_name_H-M   'P 1'
#
loop_
_entity.id
_entity.type
_entity.pdbx_description
1 polymer ?
#
loop_
_entity_poly.entity_id
_entity_poly.type
_entity_poly.pdbx_seq_one_letter_code
_entity_poly.pdbx_strand_id
1 'polypeptide(L)'
;MGMPRGVLCVQQCSVIVDMNNQQTKALVRIREMILQGKLSAGQRVAEAPLAERLGMSRTPVRQALPVLAQEGLLVEHGTRGYVVKTISTADILDAIDLRGVMEGLAARRLAERGVSRSFCEALHLCLADGDRIFNKGNMQESDEVLYADMNVRFHDLIIREARSPMIEQALERNAHIPFVGPQTLAFDKSSLDGMYDLLLYAHRQHHCIVESIERGESARVEALMREHTNPVKDSLNLTCGKTSRRPSNPGLTLVR
;
A
#
# COMPACT_ATOMS: atom_id res chain seq x y z
N MET A 1 42.99 -38.83 21.60
CA MET A 1 43.17 -37.40 21.33
C MET A 1 42.19 -36.99 20.23
N GLY A 2 41.04 -36.46 20.62
CA GLY A 2 39.99 -36.03 19.69
C GLY A 2 39.97 -34.52 19.66
N MET A 3 40.08 -33.94 18.46
CA MET A 3 39.92 -32.49 18.26
C MET A 3 38.42 -32.09 18.31
N PRO A 4 38.10 -30.94 18.82
CA PRO A 4 36.69 -30.51 18.93
C PRO A 4 36.17 -29.97 17.58
N ARG A 5 35.15 -30.64 17.03
CA ARG A 5 34.31 -30.15 15.94
C ARG A 5 33.25 -29.20 16.55
N GLY A 6 33.55 -27.91 16.61
CA GLY A 6 32.57 -27.02 17.24
C GLY A 6 32.65 -25.53 16.87
N VAL A 7 33.62 -25.09 16.05
CA VAL A 7 33.85 -23.64 15.87
C VAL A 7 33.41 -23.10 14.49
N LEU A 8 33.16 -23.96 13.51
CA LEU A 8 32.87 -23.54 12.12
C LEU A 8 31.37 -23.21 11.87
N CYS A 9 30.44 -23.58 12.76
CA CYS A 9 29.01 -23.43 12.49
C CYS A 9 28.44 -22.07 12.93
N VAL A 10 29.03 -21.40 13.91
CA VAL A 10 28.51 -20.14 14.45
C VAL A 10 28.86 -18.94 13.56
N GLN A 11 30.02 -18.96 12.93
CA GLN A 11 30.45 -17.87 12.03
C GLN A 11 29.70 -17.88 10.69
N GLN A 12 29.29 -19.04 10.18
CA GLN A 12 28.50 -19.12 8.95
C GLN A 12 27.04 -18.71 9.18
N CYS A 13 26.44 -19.02 10.32
CA CYS A 13 25.09 -18.58 10.65
C CYS A 13 25.00 -17.06 10.85
N SER A 14 25.97 -16.43 11.49
CA SER A 14 25.97 -14.97 11.69
C SER A 14 26.15 -14.20 10.37
N VAL A 15 26.96 -14.71 9.44
CA VAL A 15 27.15 -14.10 8.12
C VAL A 15 25.89 -14.22 7.26
N ILE A 16 25.17 -15.34 7.30
CA ILE A 16 23.91 -15.54 6.56
C ILE A 16 22.80 -14.64 7.11
N VAL A 17 22.68 -14.51 8.43
CA VAL A 17 21.69 -13.62 9.09
C VAL A 17 22.00 -12.15 8.78
N ASP A 18 23.27 -11.75 8.75
CA ASP A 18 23.66 -10.38 8.45
C ASP A 18 23.51 -10.03 6.96
N MET A 19 23.79 -10.98 6.06
CA MET A 19 23.54 -10.82 4.62
C MET A 19 22.05 -10.66 4.33
N ASN A 20 21.19 -11.44 4.98
CA ASN A 20 19.74 -11.32 4.82
C ASN A 20 19.22 -9.96 5.34
N ASN A 21 19.79 -9.45 6.44
CA ASN A 21 19.51 -8.12 6.97
C ASN A 21 19.97 -7.01 6.01
N GLN A 22 21.14 -7.11 5.38
CA GLN A 22 21.63 -6.11 4.43
C GLN A 22 20.84 -6.09 3.13
N GLN A 23 20.41 -7.24 2.62
CA GLN A 23 19.53 -7.35 1.46
C GLN A 23 18.16 -6.68 1.76
N THR A 24 17.57 -6.99 2.89
CA THR A 24 16.29 -6.39 3.32
C THR A 24 16.43 -4.87 3.48
N LYS A 25 17.52 -4.39 4.08
CA LYS A 25 17.79 -2.95 4.18
C LYS A 25 17.94 -2.29 2.81
N ALA A 26 18.65 -2.94 1.87
CA ALA A 26 18.78 -2.43 0.51
C ALA A 26 17.42 -2.36 -0.19
N LEU A 27 16.62 -3.43 -0.10
CA LEU A 27 15.29 -3.52 -0.67
C LEU A 27 14.38 -2.38 -0.19
N VAL A 28 14.27 -2.20 1.13
CA VAL A 28 13.44 -1.15 1.73
C VAL A 28 13.89 0.24 1.29
N ARG A 29 15.20 0.54 1.39
CA ARG A 29 15.72 1.86 1.02
C ARG A 29 15.55 2.17 -0.47
N ILE A 30 15.77 1.21 -1.37
CA ILE A 30 15.58 1.43 -2.80
C ILE A 30 14.10 1.66 -3.11
N ARG A 31 13.20 0.87 -2.50
CA ARG A 31 11.75 1.07 -2.63
C ARG A 31 11.33 2.47 -2.19
N GLU A 32 11.78 2.91 -1.02
CA GLU A 32 11.53 4.27 -0.54
C GLU A 32 12.05 5.34 -1.52
N MET A 33 13.25 5.16 -2.09
CA MET A 33 13.81 6.09 -3.06
C MET A 33 12.98 6.18 -4.33
N ILE A 34 12.40 5.07 -4.80
CA ILE A 34 11.49 5.04 -5.94
C ILE A 34 10.19 5.77 -5.57
N LEU A 35 9.55 5.39 -4.48
CA LEU A 35 8.27 5.97 -4.04
C LEU A 35 8.35 7.45 -3.70
N GLN A 36 9.51 7.92 -3.20
CA GLN A 36 9.76 9.34 -2.93
C GLN A 36 10.25 10.13 -4.15
N GLY A 37 10.30 9.50 -5.34
CA GLY A 37 10.76 10.15 -6.57
C GLY A 37 12.26 10.48 -6.61
N LYS A 38 13.04 10.00 -5.64
CA LYS A 38 14.51 10.14 -5.62
C LYS A 38 15.19 9.33 -6.73
N LEU A 39 14.50 8.30 -7.22
CA LEU A 39 14.77 7.59 -8.46
C LEU A 39 13.58 7.87 -9.38
N SER A 40 13.79 8.59 -10.44
CA SER A 40 12.71 9.05 -11.33
C SER A 40 12.20 7.94 -12.24
N ALA A 41 10.94 8.01 -12.66
CA ALA A 41 10.36 7.11 -13.66
C ALA A 41 11.19 7.12 -14.96
N GLY A 42 11.47 5.92 -15.48
CA GLY A 42 12.34 5.73 -16.65
C GLY A 42 13.84 5.90 -16.35
N GLN A 43 14.22 6.20 -15.11
CA GLN A 43 15.63 6.31 -14.73
C GLN A 43 16.30 4.94 -14.74
N ARG A 44 17.47 4.88 -15.36
CA ARG A 44 18.32 3.68 -15.32
C ARG A 44 18.91 3.48 -13.93
N VAL A 45 18.78 2.27 -13.40
CA VAL A 45 19.29 1.86 -12.10
C VAL A 45 20.44 0.87 -12.31
N ALA A 46 21.64 1.29 -11.93
CA ALA A 46 22.85 0.46 -11.98
C ALA A 46 23.33 0.15 -10.57
N GLU A 47 23.82 -1.08 -10.38
CA GLU A 47 24.25 -1.61 -9.06
C GLU A 47 25.29 -0.72 -8.37
N ALA A 48 26.34 -0.30 -9.10
CA ALA A 48 27.49 0.38 -8.50
C ALA A 48 27.14 1.81 -8.00
N PRO A 49 26.54 2.71 -8.80
CA PRO A 49 26.13 4.03 -8.31
C PRO A 49 25.10 3.96 -7.18
N LEU A 50 24.20 2.96 -7.24
CA LEU A 50 23.18 2.80 -6.22
C LEU A 50 23.77 2.30 -4.90
N ALA A 51 24.73 1.37 -4.94
CA ALA A 51 25.45 0.88 -3.77
C ALA A 51 26.24 2.01 -3.09
N GLU A 52 26.93 2.83 -3.86
CA GLU A 52 27.63 4.03 -3.37
C GLU A 52 26.67 5.00 -2.68
N ARG A 53 25.54 5.33 -3.34
CA ARG A 53 24.51 6.23 -2.80
C ARG A 53 23.88 5.73 -1.49
N LEU A 54 23.79 4.41 -1.33
CA LEU A 54 23.23 3.76 -0.14
C LEU A 54 24.28 3.54 0.96
N GLY A 55 25.58 3.72 0.67
CA GLY A 55 26.67 3.38 1.58
C GLY A 55 26.75 1.88 1.87
N MET A 56 26.47 1.04 0.84
CA MET A 56 26.39 -0.42 0.95
C MET A 56 27.29 -1.09 -0.09
N SER A 57 27.62 -2.38 0.13
CA SER A 57 28.28 -3.18 -0.90
C SER A 57 27.33 -3.48 -2.07
N ARG A 58 27.90 -3.88 -3.24
CA ARG A 58 27.10 -4.18 -4.44
C ARG A 58 26.22 -5.43 -4.27
N THR A 59 26.62 -6.39 -3.44
CA THR A 59 25.92 -7.68 -3.29
C THR A 59 24.48 -7.54 -2.82
N PRO A 60 24.16 -6.87 -1.69
CA PRO A 60 22.79 -6.69 -1.25
C PRO A 60 21.94 -5.88 -2.24
N VAL A 61 22.54 -4.88 -2.92
CA VAL A 61 21.84 -4.09 -3.94
C VAL A 61 21.48 -4.97 -5.14
N ARG A 62 22.44 -5.76 -5.66
CA ARG A 62 22.19 -6.71 -6.76
C ARG A 62 21.10 -7.71 -6.43
N GLN A 63 21.02 -8.18 -5.18
CA GLN A 63 19.99 -9.11 -4.72
C GLN A 63 18.61 -8.44 -4.56
N ALA A 64 18.56 -7.16 -4.23
CA ALA A 64 17.33 -6.40 -4.07
C ALA A 64 16.67 -6.03 -5.42
N LEU A 65 17.45 -5.75 -6.47
CA LEU A 65 16.92 -5.29 -7.75
C LEU A 65 15.97 -6.28 -8.44
N PRO A 66 16.26 -7.60 -8.50
CA PRO A 66 15.30 -8.57 -9.03
C PRO A 66 14.00 -8.64 -8.23
N VAL A 67 14.07 -8.51 -6.91
CA VAL A 67 12.87 -8.50 -6.05
C VAL A 67 11.99 -7.28 -6.37
N LEU A 68 12.60 -6.09 -6.50
CA LEU A 68 11.88 -4.88 -6.91
C LEU A 68 11.29 -4.97 -8.32
N ALA A 69 11.94 -5.73 -9.21
CA ALA A 69 11.38 -6.01 -10.53
C ALA A 69 10.18 -6.96 -10.46
N GLN A 70 10.23 -8.00 -9.62
CA GLN A 70 9.08 -8.88 -9.34
C GLN A 70 7.93 -8.13 -8.67
N GLU A 71 8.23 -7.14 -7.82
CA GLU A 71 7.26 -6.23 -7.23
C GLU A 71 6.69 -5.21 -8.25
N GLY A 72 7.22 -5.18 -9.47
CA GLY A 72 6.74 -4.28 -10.52
C GLY A 72 7.19 -2.83 -10.39
N LEU A 73 8.15 -2.52 -9.51
CA LEU A 73 8.73 -1.18 -9.35
C LEU A 73 9.87 -0.91 -10.34
N LEU A 74 10.52 -1.96 -10.81
CA LEU A 74 11.57 -1.92 -11.81
C LEU A 74 11.20 -2.80 -13.00
N VAL A 75 11.80 -2.50 -14.16
CA VAL A 75 11.74 -3.33 -15.36
C VAL A 75 13.17 -3.68 -15.77
N GLU A 76 13.38 -4.93 -16.15
CA GLU A 76 14.68 -5.34 -16.70
C GLU A 76 14.98 -4.59 -18.01
N HIS A 77 16.18 -4.08 -18.15
CA HIS A 77 16.64 -3.35 -19.32
C HIS A 77 17.95 -3.89 -19.84
N GLY A 78 17.89 -4.62 -20.95
CA GLY A 78 19.05 -5.29 -21.52
C GLY A 78 19.57 -6.44 -20.63
N THR A 79 20.84 -6.79 -20.82
CA THR A 79 21.44 -7.98 -20.18
C THR A 79 21.86 -7.78 -18.71
N ARG A 80 21.95 -6.55 -18.21
CA ARG A 80 22.49 -6.27 -16.86
C ARG A 80 22.00 -4.97 -16.26
N GLY A 81 20.75 -4.61 -16.41
CA GLY A 81 20.28 -3.33 -15.87
C GLY A 81 18.81 -3.33 -15.57
N TYR A 82 18.41 -2.35 -14.79
CA TYR A 82 17.03 -2.09 -14.45
C TYR A 82 16.68 -0.64 -14.77
N VAL A 83 15.40 -0.40 -15.03
CA VAL A 83 14.83 0.95 -15.20
C VAL A 83 13.66 1.08 -14.24
N VAL A 84 13.53 2.21 -13.58
CA VAL A 84 12.35 2.51 -12.76
C VAL A 84 11.11 2.48 -13.65
N LYS A 85 10.14 1.64 -13.30
CA LYS A 85 8.92 1.49 -14.08
C LYS A 85 8.19 2.83 -14.17
N THR A 86 7.78 3.21 -15.37
CA THR A 86 6.84 4.30 -15.58
C THR A 86 5.43 3.73 -15.37
N ILE A 87 4.69 4.31 -14.45
CA ILE A 87 3.33 3.90 -14.14
C ILE A 87 2.42 4.99 -14.69
N SER A 88 1.49 4.65 -15.55
CA SER A 88 0.52 5.61 -16.09
C SER A 88 -0.63 5.83 -15.09
N THR A 89 -1.34 6.95 -15.24
CA THR A 89 -2.58 7.19 -14.48
C THR A 89 -3.59 6.07 -14.72
N ALA A 90 -3.66 5.53 -15.94
CA ALA A 90 -4.52 4.41 -16.28
C ALA A 90 -4.15 3.14 -15.47
N ASP A 91 -2.86 2.81 -15.37
CA ASP A 91 -2.40 1.66 -14.55
C ASP A 91 -2.80 1.81 -13.08
N ILE A 92 -2.76 3.05 -12.55
CA ILE A 92 -3.17 3.31 -11.16
C ILE A 92 -4.69 3.12 -11.01
N LEU A 93 -5.49 3.65 -11.94
CA LEU A 93 -6.94 3.50 -11.90
C LEU A 93 -7.36 2.03 -12.01
N ASP A 94 -6.74 1.28 -12.92
CA ASP A 94 -6.96 -0.17 -13.06
C ASP A 94 -6.60 -0.93 -11.78
N ALA A 95 -5.49 -0.56 -11.13
CA ALA A 95 -5.06 -1.17 -9.87
C ALA A 95 -6.01 -0.83 -8.70
N ILE A 96 -6.56 0.38 -8.64
CA ILE A 96 -7.60 0.77 -7.69
C ILE A 96 -8.88 -0.04 -7.93
N ASP A 97 -9.28 -0.24 -9.17
CA ASP A 97 -10.44 -1.07 -9.51
C ASP A 97 -10.24 -2.53 -9.11
N LEU A 98 -9.05 -3.09 -9.39
CA LEU A 98 -8.70 -4.44 -8.97
C LEU A 98 -8.77 -4.58 -7.45
N ARG A 99 -8.26 -3.60 -6.69
CA ARG A 99 -8.38 -3.56 -5.23
C ARG A 99 -9.85 -3.65 -4.80
N GLY A 100 -10.71 -2.79 -5.36
CA GLY A 100 -12.15 -2.78 -5.04
C GLY A 100 -12.83 -4.13 -5.30
N VAL A 101 -12.45 -4.82 -6.41
CA VAL A 101 -12.96 -6.16 -6.73
C VAL A 101 -12.50 -7.20 -5.70
N MET A 102 -11.22 -7.20 -5.32
CA MET A 102 -10.65 -8.18 -4.37
C MET A 102 -11.19 -7.96 -2.95
N GLU A 103 -11.25 -6.73 -2.49
CA GLU A 103 -11.81 -6.37 -1.18
C GLU A 103 -13.33 -6.63 -1.15
N GLY A 104 -14.03 -6.34 -2.25
CA GLY A 104 -15.45 -6.65 -2.41
C GLY A 104 -15.73 -8.14 -2.31
N LEU A 105 -14.91 -8.98 -2.95
CA LEU A 105 -15.01 -10.43 -2.83
C LEU A 105 -14.74 -10.91 -1.40
N ALA A 106 -13.78 -10.29 -0.69
CA ALA A 106 -13.52 -10.58 0.72
C ALA A 106 -14.75 -10.28 1.58
N ALA A 107 -15.30 -9.07 1.48
CA ALA A 107 -16.47 -8.62 2.24
C ALA A 107 -17.72 -9.47 1.92
N ARG A 108 -17.94 -9.80 0.65
CA ARG A 108 -19.02 -10.70 0.20
C ARG A 108 -18.96 -12.05 0.90
N ARG A 109 -17.77 -12.68 0.94
CA ARG A 109 -17.59 -13.98 1.62
C ARG A 109 -17.89 -13.91 3.12
N LEU A 110 -17.58 -12.77 3.77
CA LEU A 110 -17.95 -12.54 5.16
C LEU A 110 -19.46 -12.50 5.35
N ALA A 111 -20.16 -11.74 4.51
CA ALA A 111 -21.60 -11.63 4.55
C ALA A 111 -22.30 -12.97 4.25
N GLU A 112 -21.79 -13.77 3.29
CA GLU A 112 -22.34 -15.08 2.93
C GLU A 112 -22.21 -16.13 4.05
N ARG A 113 -21.06 -16.17 4.73
CA ARG A 113 -20.82 -17.19 5.78
C ARG A 113 -21.26 -16.76 7.18
N GLY A 114 -21.59 -15.49 7.36
CA GLY A 114 -21.78 -14.86 8.67
C GLY A 114 -20.44 -14.59 9.38
N VAL A 115 -20.48 -13.68 10.33
CA VAL A 115 -19.32 -13.22 11.08
C VAL A 115 -19.53 -13.35 12.59
N SER A 116 -18.44 -13.47 13.36
CA SER A 116 -18.51 -13.56 14.80
C SER A 116 -18.84 -12.20 15.43
N ARG A 117 -19.46 -12.23 16.63
CA ARG A 117 -19.72 -11.02 17.40
C ARG A 117 -18.44 -10.23 17.71
N SER A 118 -17.35 -10.91 18.04
CA SER A 118 -16.06 -10.27 18.32
C SER A 118 -15.48 -9.54 17.10
N PHE A 119 -15.71 -10.05 15.89
CA PHE A 119 -15.32 -9.39 14.66
C PHE A 119 -16.17 -8.12 14.40
N CYS A 120 -17.49 -8.19 14.60
CA CYS A 120 -18.35 -6.99 14.52
C CYS A 120 -17.93 -5.94 15.54
N GLU A 121 -17.66 -6.32 16.79
CA GLU A 121 -17.15 -5.42 17.82
C GLU A 121 -15.84 -4.73 17.40
N ALA A 122 -14.91 -5.45 16.77
CA ALA A 122 -13.66 -4.89 16.26
C ALA A 122 -13.88 -3.87 15.14
N LEU A 123 -14.82 -4.13 14.22
CA LEU A 123 -15.21 -3.19 13.17
C LEU A 123 -15.86 -1.93 13.77
N HIS A 124 -16.78 -2.08 14.73
CA HIS A 124 -17.42 -0.93 15.38
C HIS A 124 -16.42 -0.07 16.16
N LEU A 125 -15.44 -0.68 16.83
CA LEU A 125 -14.34 0.08 17.47
C LEU A 125 -13.53 0.87 16.44
N CYS A 126 -13.25 0.27 15.30
CA CYS A 126 -12.57 0.95 14.21
C CYS A 126 -13.38 2.12 13.66
N LEU A 127 -14.69 1.95 13.45
CA LEU A 127 -15.60 3.03 13.02
C LEU A 127 -15.66 4.16 14.05
N ALA A 128 -15.73 3.85 15.35
CA ALA A 128 -15.75 4.85 16.40
C ALA A 128 -14.49 5.73 16.45
N ASP A 129 -13.33 5.20 16.02
CA ASP A 129 -12.11 6.00 15.86
C ASP A 129 -12.28 7.03 14.74
N GLY A 130 -12.86 6.65 13.60
CA GLY A 130 -13.20 7.56 12.51
C GLY A 130 -14.25 8.59 12.90
N ASP A 131 -15.32 8.18 13.58
CA ASP A 131 -16.38 9.09 14.06
C ASP A 131 -15.80 10.21 14.94
N ARG A 132 -14.83 9.88 15.80
CA ARG A 132 -14.16 10.89 16.65
C ARG A 132 -13.41 11.94 15.84
N ILE A 133 -12.86 11.59 14.69
CA ILE A 133 -12.18 12.53 13.80
C ILE A 133 -13.19 13.52 13.22
N PHE A 134 -14.34 13.03 12.73
CA PHE A 134 -15.33 13.85 12.03
C PHE A 134 -16.29 14.61 12.94
N ASN A 135 -16.50 14.17 14.18
CA ASN A 135 -17.37 14.86 15.15
C ASN A 135 -16.91 16.28 15.52
N LYS A 136 -15.67 16.65 15.17
CA LYS A 136 -15.16 18.02 15.35
C LYS A 136 -15.73 19.01 14.33
N GLY A 137 -16.31 18.54 13.23
CA GLY A 137 -16.85 19.36 12.15
C GLY A 137 -15.79 20.03 11.24
N ASN A 138 -14.51 19.78 11.47
CA ASN A 138 -13.39 20.25 10.66
C ASN A 138 -12.25 19.23 10.67
N MET A 139 -11.29 19.42 9.79
CA MET A 139 -10.11 18.56 9.69
C MET A 139 -8.82 19.35 9.94
N GLN A 140 -7.91 18.75 10.71
CA GLN A 140 -6.57 19.26 10.98
C GLN A 140 -5.54 18.36 10.29
N GLU A 141 -4.32 18.85 10.08
CA GLU A 141 -3.24 18.03 9.49
C GLU A 141 -2.93 16.74 10.27
N SER A 142 -3.09 16.78 11.61
CA SER A 142 -2.92 15.59 12.46
C SER A 142 -4.00 14.53 12.25
N ASP A 143 -5.19 14.92 11.79
CA ASP A 143 -6.31 14.01 11.59
C ASP A 143 -6.12 13.15 10.32
N GLU A 144 -5.33 13.61 9.36
CA GLU A 144 -4.94 12.85 8.16
C GLU A 144 -4.27 11.52 8.54
N VAL A 145 -3.29 11.57 9.45
CA VAL A 145 -2.57 10.37 9.90
C VAL A 145 -3.50 9.44 10.68
N LEU A 146 -4.32 9.99 11.58
CA LEU A 146 -5.27 9.20 12.37
C LEU A 146 -6.30 8.51 11.48
N TYR A 147 -6.81 9.21 10.46
CA TYR A 147 -7.74 8.62 9.49
C TYR A 147 -7.06 7.54 8.65
N ALA A 148 -5.85 7.78 8.16
CA ALA A 148 -5.10 6.80 7.39
C ALA A 148 -4.87 5.50 8.18
N ASP A 149 -4.48 5.59 9.45
CA ASP A 149 -4.29 4.44 10.33
C ASP A 149 -5.60 3.68 10.60
N MET A 150 -6.70 4.40 10.82
CA MET A 150 -8.03 3.81 10.97
C MET A 150 -8.45 3.11 9.69
N ASN A 151 -8.28 3.76 8.54
CA ASN A 151 -8.65 3.22 7.23
C ASN A 151 -7.89 1.93 6.91
N VAL A 152 -6.57 1.90 7.15
CA VAL A 152 -5.77 0.68 6.99
C VAL A 152 -6.30 -0.44 7.87
N ARG A 153 -6.55 -0.19 9.16
CA ARG A 153 -7.10 -1.20 10.08
C ARG A 153 -8.45 -1.73 9.64
N PHE A 154 -9.33 -0.86 9.12
CA PHE A 154 -10.64 -1.24 8.62
C PHE A 154 -10.54 -2.26 7.49
N HIS A 155 -9.75 -1.97 6.46
CA HIS A 155 -9.54 -2.87 5.33
C HIS A 155 -8.84 -4.17 5.75
N ASP A 156 -7.80 -4.08 6.58
CA ASP A 156 -7.07 -5.24 7.10
C ASP A 156 -7.95 -6.21 7.88
N LEU A 157 -8.88 -5.70 8.71
CA LEU A 157 -9.83 -6.53 9.45
C LEU A 157 -10.68 -7.38 8.49
N ILE A 158 -11.22 -6.78 7.43
CA ILE A 158 -12.07 -7.47 6.44
C ILE A 158 -11.25 -8.50 5.67
N ILE A 159 -10.06 -8.13 5.18
CA ILE A 159 -9.21 -8.99 4.36
C ILE A 159 -8.76 -10.21 5.15
N ARG A 160 -8.26 -10.02 6.38
CA ARG A 160 -7.78 -11.12 7.24
C ARG A 160 -8.90 -12.05 7.67
N GLU A 161 -10.07 -11.49 8.06
CA GLU A 161 -11.22 -12.33 8.44
C GLU A 161 -11.75 -13.12 7.25
N ALA A 162 -11.60 -12.65 6.01
CA ALA A 162 -11.97 -13.42 4.82
C ALA A 162 -11.19 -14.75 4.67
N ARG A 163 -10.03 -14.87 5.33
CA ARG A 163 -9.18 -16.08 5.38
C ARG A 163 -8.88 -16.65 4.01
N SER A 164 -8.56 -15.77 3.07
CA SER A 164 -8.27 -16.15 1.68
C SER A 164 -6.84 -15.76 1.29
N PRO A 165 -5.87 -16.69 1.36
CA PRO A 165 -4.49 -16.39 0.97
C PRO A 165 -4.35 -15.86 -0.45
N MET A 166 -5.25 -16.27 -1.35
CA MET A 166 -5.23 -15.79 -2.74
C MET A 166 -5.63 -14.31 -2.86
N ILE A 167 -6.61 -13.86 -2.06
CA ILE A 167 -7.00 -12.45 -2.01
C ILE A 167 -5.87 -11.64 -1.39
N GLU A 168 -5.33 -12.08 -0.26
CA GLU A 168 -4.21 -11.42 0.43
C GLU A 168 -3.01 -11.23 -0.51
N GLN A 169 -2.54 -12.29 -1.18
CA GLN A 169 -1.42 -12.24 -2.11
C GLN A 169 -1.71 -11.33 -3.31
N ALA A 170 -2.93 -11.33 -3.84
CA ALA A 170 -3.31 -10.46 -4.94
C ALA A 170 -3.26 -8.98 -4.53
N LEU A 171 -3.79 -8.66 -3.34
CA LEU A 171 -3.77 -7.31 -2.78
C LEU A 171 -2.35 -6.86 -2.42
N GLU A 172 -1.53 -7.73 -1.84
CA GLU A 172 -0.11 -7.44 -1.57
C GLU A 172 0.64 -7.06 -2.85
N ARG A 173 0.47 -7.83 -3.94
CA ARG A 173 1.09 -7.50 -5.24
C ARG A 173 0.58 -6.19 -5.81
N ASN A 174 -0.71 -5.93 -5.67
CA ASN A 174 -1.35 -4.72 -6.16
C ASN A 174 -0.92 -3.46 -5.36
N ALA A 175 -0.63 -3.61 -4.07
CA ALA A 175 -0.20 -2.53 -3.18
C ALA A 175 1.18 -1.95 -3.51
N HIS A 176 1.97 -2.60 -4.37
CA HIS A 176 3.23 -2.04 -4.86
C HIS A 176 3.03 -0.90 -5.89
N ILE A 177 1.84 -0.78 -6.45
CA ILE A 177 1.51 0.34 -7.33
C ILE A 177 1.21 1.57 -6.46
N PRO A 178 1.83 2.73 -6.73
CA PRO A 178 1.59 3.96 -5.98
C PRO A 178 0.09 4.32 -5.93
N PHE A 179 -0.38 4.86 -4.84
CA PHE A 179 -1.75 5.35 -4.62
C PHE A 179 -2.86 4.28 -4.56
N VAL A 180 -2.52 3.01 -4.55
CA VAL A 180 -3.51 1.92 -4.54
C VAL A 180 -3.86 1.46 -3.12
N GLY A 181 -2.91 1.50 -2.19
CA GLY A 181 -3.13 1.03 -0.82
C GLY A 181 -4.08 1.91 0.00
N PRO A 182 -4.76 1.36 1.02
CA PRO A 182 -5.67 2.10 1.89
C PRO A 182 -4.98 3.21 2.71
N GLN A 183 -3.64 3.12 2.88
CA GLN A 183 -2.83 4.17 3.50
C GLN A 183 -2.61 5.38 2.58
N THR A 184 -2.95 5.26 1.29
CA THR A 184 -2.68 6.30 0.32
C THR A 184 -3.89 7.17 0.14
N LEU A 185 -3.83 8.30 0.77
CA LEU A 185 -4.77 9.38 0.53
C LEU A 185 -4.02 10.40 -0.34
N ALA A 186 -4.33 10.46 -1.63
CA ALA A 186 -3.76 11.47 -2.52
C ALA A 186 -4.49 12.79 -2.28
N PHE A 187 -3.99 13.61 -1.35
CA PHE A 187 -4.65 14.85 -1.00
C PHE A 187 -3.99 16.06 -1.65
N ASP A 188 -4.84 16.91 -2.18
CA ASP A 188 -4.49 18.31 -2.42
C ASP A 188 -4.53 19.06 -1.07
N LYS A 189 -3.37 19.16 -0.41
CA LYS A 189 -3.21 19.90 0.86
C LYS A 189 -3.62 21.38 0.79
N SER A 190 -3.99 21.87 -0.40
CA SER A 190 -4.47 23.24 -0.59
C SER A 190 -5.94 23.44 -0.19
N SER A 191 -6.71 22.36 0.11
CA SER A 191 -8.13 22.42 0.48
C SER A 191 -8.47 21.44 1.59
N LEU A 192 -8.29 21.84 2.85
CA LEU A 192 -8.69 21.04 4.02
C LEU A 192 -10.19 20.76 4.06
N ASP A 193 -11.02 21.70 3.61
CA ASP A 193 -12.48 21.54 3.58
C ASP A 193 -12.91 20.48 2.55
N GLY A 194 -12.33 20.52 1.34
CA GLY A 194 -12.59 19.48 0.33
C GLY A 194 -12.12 18.10 0.76
N MET A 195 -11.05 18.03 1.55
CA MET A 195 -10.56 16.80 2.14
C MET A 195 -11.52 16.27 3.21
N TYR A 196 -12.04 17.14 4.08
CA TYR A 196 -13.03 16.77 5.10
C TYR A 196 -14.25 16.11 4.46
N ASP A 197 -14.86 16.73 3.45
CA ASP A 197 -16.04 16.21 2.78
C ASP A 197 -15.79 14.85 2.12
N LEU A 198 -14.65 14.71 1.42
CA LEU A 198 -14.28 13.47 0.74
C LEU A 198 -14.07 12.31 1.73
N LEU A 199 -13.35 12.56 2.82
CA LEU A 199 -13.08 11.53 3.83
C LEU A 199 -14.31 11.21 4.68
N LEU A 200 -15.14 12.20 5.00
CA LEU A 200 -16.42 11.96 5.65
C LEU A 200 -17.33 11.10 4.79
N TYR A 201 -17.38 11.34 3.49
CA TYR A 201 -18.12 10.48 2.55
C TYR A 201 -17.57 9.05 2.56
N ALA A 202 -16.26 8.88 2.44
CA ALA A 202 -15.62 7.56 2.50
C ALA A 202 -15.89 6.86 3.85
N HIS A 203 -15.86 7.61 4.97
CA HIS A 203 -16.14 7.04 6.28
C HIS A 203 -17.61 6.61 6.45
N ARG A 204 -18.56 7.36 5.91
CA ARG A 204 -19.96 6.93 5.86
C ARG A 204 -20.15 5.63 5.07
N GLN A 205 -19.39 5.45 4.01
CA GLN A 205 -19.38 4.16 3.28
C GLN A 205 -18.87 3.02 4.16
N HIS A 206 -17.87 3.24 5.04
CA HIS A 206 -17.43 2.21 6.00
C HIS A 206 -18.60 1.74 6.89
N HIS A 207 -19.43 2.65 7.41
CA HIS A 207 -20.63 2.29 8.16
C HIS A 207 -21.60 1.43 7.34
N CYS A 208 -21.87 1.81 6.09
CA CYS A 208 -22.73 1.03 5.20
C CYS A 208 -22.18 -0.37 4.90
N ILE A 209 -20.85 -0.49 4.76
CA ILE A 209 -20.16 -1.75 4.53
C ILE A 209 -20.32 -2.66 5.75
N VAL A 210 -20.05 -2.16 6.96
CA VAL A 210 -20.22 -2.93 8.21
C VAL A 210 -21.65 -3.41 8.37
N GLU A 211 -22.64 -2.50 8.23
CA GLU A 211 -24.05 -2.85 8.30
C GLU A 211 -24.43 -3.95 7.31
N SER A 212 -23.92 -3.89 6.07
CA SER A 212 -24.20 -4.89 5.04
C SER A 212 -23.54 -6.24 5.35
N ILE A 213 -22.34 -6.27 5.95
CA ILE A 213 -21.71 -7.52 6.42
C ILE A 213 -22.56 -8.15 7.52
N GLU A 214 -22.98 -7.37 8.53
CA GLU A 214 -23.77 -7.85 9.67
C GLU A 214 -25.15 -8.40 9.26
N ARG A 215 -25.75 -7.78 8.26
CA ARG A 215 -27.05 -8.21 7.72
C ARG A 215 -26.95 -9.35 6.70
N GLY A 216 -25.74 -9.79 6.32
CA GLY A 216 -25.55 -10.82 5.32
C GLY A 216 -25.90 -10.37 3.89
N GLU A 217 -25.90 -9.08 3.60
CA GLU A 217 -26.23 -8.48 2.30
C GLU A 217 -25.06 -8.59 1.33
N SER A 218 -24.74 -9.82 0.91
CA SER A 218 -23.50 -10.16 0.20
C SER A 218 -23.30 -9.39 -1.12
N ALA A 219 -24.34 -9.25 -1.93
CA ALA A 219 -24.27 -8.51 -3.20
C ALA A 219 -24.11 -7.00 -2.96
N ARG A 220 -24.77 -6.46 -1.93
CA ARG A 220 -24.69 -5.04 -1.59
C ARG A 220 -23.30 -4.68 -1.07
N VAL A 221 -22.73 -5.47 -0.16
CA VAL A 221 -21.41 -5.17 0.39
C VAL A 221 -20.31 -5.26 -0.68
N GLU A 222 -20.41 -6.21 -1.62
CA GLU A 222 -19.49 -6.28 -2.76
C GLU A 222 -19.54 -5.00 -3.61
N ALA A 223 -20.74 -4.51 -3.90
CA ALA A 223 -20.93 -3.27 -4.65
C ALA A 223 -20.41 -2.04 -3.90
N LEU A 224 -20.70 -1.94 -2.59
CA LEU A 224 -20.22 -0.85 -1.73
C LEU A 224 -18.69 -0.81 -1.64
N MET A 225 -18.02 -1.94 -1.50
CA MET A 225 -16.55 -1.99 -1.48
C MET A 225 -15.93 -1.52 -2.80
N ARG A 226 -16.56 -1.85 -3.93
CA ARG A 226 -16.14 -1.34 -5.26
C ARG A 226 -16.35 0.18 -5.36
N GLU A 227 -17.51 0.67 -4.94
CA GLU A 227 -17.82 2.11 -4.93
C GLU A 227 -16.89 2.88 -3.98
N HIS A 228 -16.50 2.27 -2.87
CA HIS A 228 -15.60 2.85 -1.87
C HIS A 228 -14.20 3.17 -2.40
N THR A 229 -13.83 2.72 -3.59
CA THR A 229 -12.60 3.13 -4.26
C THR A 229 -12.72 4.48 -4.99
N ASN A 230 -13.93 4.98 -5.24
CA ASN A 230 -14.13 6.23 -5.99
C ASN A 230 -13.53 7.47 -5.32
N PRO A 231 -13.60 7.69 -3.98
CA PRO A 231 -12.93 8.80 -3.33
C PRO A 231 -11.43 8.89 -3.65
N VAL A 232 -10.74 7.76 -3.75
CA VAL A 232 -9.31 7.74 -4.14
C VAL A 232 -9.13 8.16 -5.60
N LYS A 233 -9.97 7.68 -6.51
CA LYS A 233 -9.94 8.05 -7.93
C LYS A 233 -10.23 9.53 -8.13
N ASP A 234 -11.22 10.07 -7.43
CA ASP A 234 -11.57 11.48 -7.49
C ASP A 234 -10.43 12.36 -6.98
N SER A 235 -9.80 11.98 -5.89
CA SER A 235 -8.62 12.64 -5.36
C SER A 235 -7.46 12.66 -6.37
N LEU A 236 -7.21 11.54 -7.06
CA LEU A 236 -6.18 11.44 -8.11
C LEU A 236 -6.51 12.33 -9.31
N ASN A 237 -7.76 12.32 -9.78
CA ASN A 237 -8.21 13.15 -10.89
C ASN A 237 -8.08 14.64 -10.58
N LEU A 238 -8.43 15.07 -9.37
CA LEU A 238 -8.25 16.44 -8.90
C LEU A 238 -6.77 16.84 -8.89
N THR A 239 -5.90 15.92 -8.51
CA THR A 239 -4.46 16.15 -8.40
C THR A 239 -3.78 16.13 -9.78
N CYS A 240 -4.12 15.19 -10.66
CA CYS A 240 -3.56 15.07 -12.00
C CYS A 240 -4.13 16.09 -12.99
N GLY A 241 -5.42 16.45 -12.86
CA GLY A 241 -6.09 17.41 -13.75
C GLY A 241 -5.68 18.88 -13.54
N LYS A 242 -5.09 19.22 -12.39
CA LYS A 242 -4.64 20.58 -12.05
C LYS A 242 -3.16 20.84 -12.32
N THR A 243 -2.41 19.88 -12.84
CA THR A 243 -0.96 20.01 -12.98
C THR A 243 -0.53 20.77 -14.24
N SER A 244 -0.57 22.10 -14.17
CA SER A 244 0.48 22.98 -14.71
C SER A 244 1.58 23.31 -13.65
N ARG A 245 1.49 22.78 -12.41
CA ARG A 245 2.49 22.96 -11.32
C ARG A 245 3.02 21.60 -10.86
N ARG A 246 4.30 21.56 -10.46
CA ARG A 246 4.95 20.36 -9.90
C ARG A 246 4.06 19.69 -8.86
N PRO A 247 3.82 18.37 -8.96
CA PRO A 247 2.99 17.66 -7.99
C PRO A 247 3.57 17.81 -6.57
N SER A 248 2.73 18.16 -5.62
CA SER A 248 3.12 18.29 -4.21
C SER A 248 3.40 16.92 -3.56
N ASN A 249 2.94 15.84 -4.18
CA ASN A 249 3.16 14.48 -3.72
C ASN A 249 4.31 13.82 -4.52
N PRO A 250 5.41 13.38 -3.85
CA PRO A 250 6.55 12.76 -4.50
C PRO A 250 6.22 11.54 -5.37
N GLY A 251 5.20 10.75 -4.97
CA GLY A 251 4.77 9.58 -5.74
C GLY A 251 4.23 9.91 -7.13
N LEU A 252 3.66 11.11 -7.33
CA LEU A 252 3.16 11.55 -8.64
C LEU A 252 4.26 11.77 -9.68
N THR A 253 5.53 11.86 -9.28
CA THR A 253 6.66 11.93 -10.21
C THR A 253 6.88 10.65 -11.00
N LEU A 254 6.29 9.54 -10.56
CA LEU A 254 6.34 8.23 -11.23
C LEU A 254 5.24 8.07 -12.29
N VAL A 255 4.24 8.96 -12.29
CA VAL A 255 3.07 8.91 -13.18
C VAL A 255 3.30 9.81 -14.39
N ARG A 256 2.99 9.30 -15.57
CA ARG A 256 2.99 10.04 -16.84
C ARG A 256 1.63 9.95 -17.51
#